data_e01bb369e7551405054800e39b479121
#
_entry.id   e01bb369e7551405054800e39b479121
#
_cell.length_a   1.000
_cell.length_b   1.000
_cell.length_c   1.000
_cell.angle_alpha   90.00
_cell.angle_beta   90.00
_cell.angle_gamma   90.00
#
_symmetry.space_group_name_H-M   'P 1'
#
loop_
_entity.id
_entity.type
_entity.pdbx_description
1 polymer ?
#
loop_
_entity_poly.entity_id
_entity_poly.type
_entity_poly.pdbx_seq_one_letter_code
_entity_poly.pdbx_strand_id
1 'polypeptide(L)'
;MRIIEGAESFLLEGKNNKAVLLLHGYTGAPSEMRPLGDYLHALGYTVSCVRLPGHGTSIKDLEATTATDWYAAAEAECLELLARFDSVYVAGLSMGGLLAIKLAAKLPVKKAAFISAPIFVQDKRAPLLAFLRFFIHYLPKHKKNYQELQEYCISYAKMPTKPLMSLFKMLNECKNKLLAEIKIPCLILQSKTEHTVQPRSAEYIYNKLAAASSRRLVWFEHSGHILTLDREHEAVFKAIANFFAE
;
A
#
# COMPACT_ATOMS: atom_id res chain seq x y z
N MET A 1 -7.42 23.47 1.97
CA MET A 1 -7.27 22.23 1.16
C MET A 1 -8.61 21.53 1.17
N ARG A 2 -9.26 21.34 0.01
CA ARG A 2 -10.54 20.62 -0.09
C ARG A 2 -10.26 19.15 -0.35
N ILE A 3 -10.83 18.27 0.46
CA ILE A 3 -10.75 16.82 0.25
C ILE A 3 -11.76 16.41 -0.82
N ILE A 4 -11.40 15.51 -1.72
CA ILE A 4 -12.30 14.90 -2.68
C ILE A 4 -13.24 13.98 -1.90
N GLU A 5 -14.54 14.07 -2.13
CA GLU A 5 -15.55 13.24 -1.50
C GLU A 5 -15.22 11.74 -1.65
N GLY A 6 -15.25 10.99 -0.57
CA GLY A 6 -14.86 9.58 -0.50
C GLY A 6 -13.35 9.33 -0.35
N ALA A 7 -12.50 10.38 -0.35
CA ALA A 7 -11.05 10.24 -0.17
C ALA A 7 -10.59 10.50 1.27
N GLU A 8 -11.50 10.66 2.22
CA GLU A 8 -11.20 10.92 3.62
C GLU A 8 -10.53 9.72 4.29
N SER A 9 -9.75 9.99 5.35
CA SER A 9 -9.34 8.94 6.28
C SER A 9 -10.58 8.29 6.90
N PHE A 10 -10.50 7.03 7.28
CA PHE A 10 -11.56 6.38 8.04
C PHE A 10 -11.00 5.55 9.19
N LEU A 11 -11.79 5.50 10.27
CA LEU A 11 -11.61 4.61 11.41
C LEU A 11 -12.92 3.88 11.65
N LEU A 12 -12.87 2.54 11.62
CA LEU A 12 -13.99 1.65 11.91
C LEU A 12 -13.67 0.92 13.22
N GLU A 13 -14.33 1.31 14.29
CA GLU A 13 -14.10 0.71 15.62
C GLU A 13 -14.68 -0.71 15.68
N GLY A 14 -13.81 -1.70 15.90
CA GLY A 14 -14.16 -3.11 16.00
C GLY A 14 -14.44 -3.58 17.43
N LYS A 15 -14.75 -4.87 17.57
CA LYS A 15 -15.14 -5.47 18.86
C LYS A 15 -14.04 -6.33 19.49
N ASN A 16 -13.01 -6.73 18.73
CA ASN A 16 -11.88 -7.47 19.25
C ASN A 16 -10.73 -6.50 19.58
N ASN A 17 -9.81 -6.91 20.43
CA ASN A 17 -8.67 -6.08 20.83
C ASN A 17 -7.54 -6.12 19.77
N LYS A 18 -7.90 -6.05 18.49
CA LYS A 18 -6.98 -6.12 17.34
C LYS A 18 -7.27 -4.98 16.38
N ALA A 19 -6.23 -4.34 15.87
CA ALA A 19 -6.35 -3.28 14.88
C ALA A 19 -5.60 -3.60 13.59
N VAL A 20 -6.10 -3.08 12.47
CA VAL A 20 -5.46 -3.16 11.15
C VAL A 20 -5.28 -1.74 10.61
N LEU A 21 -4.02 -1.38 10.30
CA LEU A 21 -3.71 -0.18 9.55
C LEU A 21 -3.66 -0.52 8.06
N LEU A 22 -4.49 0.14 7.29
CA LEU A 22 -4.54 0.04 5.83
C LEU A 22 -3.84 1.24 5.19
N LEU A 23 -3.04 1.00 4.14
CA LEU A 23 -2.24 2.03 3.46
C LEU A 23 -2.48 1.95 1.95
N HIS A 24 -2.99 3.06 1.38
CA HIS A 24 -3.33 3.16 -0.05
C HIS A 24 -2.12 3.42 -0.95
N GLY A 25 -2.34 3.35 -2.27
CA GLY A 25 -1.33 3.52 -3.30
C GLY A 25 -0.98 4.99 -3.63
N TYR A 26 0.11 5.18 -4.40
CA TYR A 26 0.53 6.48 -4.93
C TYR A 26 -0.52 7.04 -5.89
N THR A 27 -0.87 8.29 -5.73
CA THR A 27 -1.96 9.01 -6.43
C THR A 27 -3.37 8.54 -6.08
N GLY A 28 -3.53 7.49 -5.30
CA GLY A 28 -4.81 6.96 -4.83
C GLY A 28 -5.31 7.64 -3.55
N ALA A 29 -6.26 7.03 -2.89
CA ALA A 29 -6.87 7.53 -1.65
C ALA A 29 -7.31 6.35 -0.76
N PRO A 30 -7.72 6.59 0.51
CA PRO A 30 -8.24 5.56 1.41
C PRO A 30 -9.40 4.74 0.81
N SER A 31 -10.17 5.32 -0.11
CA SER A 31 -11.22 4.62 -0.86
C SER A 31 -10.75 3.32 -1.52
N GLU A 32 -9.50 3.26 -2.03
CA GLU A 32 -8.94 2.04 -2.64
C GLU A 32 -8.82 0.88 -1.64
N MET A 33 -8.83 1.17 -0.35
CA MET A 33 -8.72 0.20 0.75
C MET A 33 -10.05 0.02 1.50
N ARG A 34 -11.08 0.81 1.18
CA ARG A 34 -12.35 0.83 1.92
C ARG A 34 -13.08 -0.52 1.89
N PRO A 35 -13.22 -1.21 0.74
CA PRO A 35 -13.89 -2.52 0.73
C PRO A 35 -13.17 -3.58 1.57
N LEU A 36 -11.82 -3.60 1.56
CA LEU A 36 -11.05 -4.45 2.46
C LEU A 36 -11.26 -4.05 3.93
N GLY A 37 -11.34 -2.73 4.18
CA GLY A 37 -11.60 -2.20 5.52
C GLY A 37 -12.94 -2.66 6.08
N ASP A 38 -14.01 -2.54 5.29
CA ASP A 38 -15.36 -2.98 5.68
C ASP A 38 -15.41 -4.49 5.91
N TYR A 39 -14.72 -5.28 5.08
CA TYR A 39 -14.64 -6.73 5.24
C TYR A 39 -13.94 -7.13 6.55
N LEU A 40 -12.80 -6.52 6.87
CA LEU A 40 -12.07 -6.79 8.12
C LEU A 40 -12.84 -6.29 9.35
N HIS A 41 -13.50 -5.14 9.23
CA HIS A 41 -14.36 -4.61 10.30
C HIS A 41 -15.53 -5.55 10.61
N ALA A 42 -16.18 -6.13 9.60
CA ALA A 42 -17.23 -7.13 9.78
C ALA A 42 -16.73 -8.38 10.54
N LEU A 43 -15.43 -8.68 10.50
CA LEU A 43 -14.77 -9.74 11.29
C LEU A 43 -14.37 -9.28 12.71
N GLY A 44 -14.71 -8.05 13.09
CA GLY A 44 -14.52 -7.51 14.44
C GLY A 44 -13.21 -6.74 14.64
N TYR A 45 -12.37 -6.56 13.62
CA TYR A 45 -11.17 -5.73 13.73
C TYR A 45 -11.53 -4.24 13.80
N THR A 46 -10.78 -3.48 14.60
CA THR A 46 -10.68 -2.04 14.38
C THR A 46 -9.84 -1.80 13.14
N VAL A 47 -10.33 -1.00 12.21
CA VAL A 47 -9.64 -0.75 10.94
C VAL A 47 -9.43 0.74 10.75
N SER A 48 -8.18 1.17 10.61
CA SER A 48 -7.83 2.54 10.27
C SER A 48 -7.21 2.60 8.87
N CYS A 49 -7.57 3.61 8.11
CA CYS A 49 -6.90 3.96 6.86
C CYS A 49 -6.65 5.45 6.81
N VAL A 50 -5.41 5.86 7.01
CA VAL A 50 -4.98 7.25 6.98
C VAL A 50 -4.86 7.74 5.53
N ARG A 51 -5.43 8.92 5.24
CA ARG A 51 -5.19 9.63 3.98
C ARG A 51 -3.79 10.24 4.02
N LEU A 52 -2.89 9.71 3.21
CA LEU A 52 -1.51 10.19 3.16
C LEU A 52 -1.42 11.64 2.66
N PRO A 53 -0.50 12.47 3.18
CA PRO A 53 -0.34 13.86 2.77
C PRO A 53 -0.30 14.05 1.25
N GLY A 54 -1.03 15.05 0.76
CA GLY A 54 -1.14 15.37 -0.67
C GLY A 54 -2.05 14.46 -1.50
N HIS A 55 -2.56 13.36 -0.94
CA HIS A 55 -3.49 12.46 -1.62
C HIS A 55 -4.95 12.83 -1.37
N GLY A 56 -5.84 12.50 -2.30
CA GLY A 56 -7.28 12.76 -2.15
C GLY A 56 -7.65 14.24 -2.08
N THR A 57 -6.84 15.15 -2.60
CA THR A 57 -7.06 16.61 -2.62
C THR A 57 -6.79 17.18 -4.01
N SER A 58 -5.55 17.62 -4.28
CA SER A 58 -5.13 18.09 -5.59
C SER A 58 -3.73 17.55 -5.96
N ILE A 59 -3.45 17.51 -7.26
CA ILE A 59 -2.14 17.09 -7.74
C ILE A 59 -1.02 18.04 -7.29
N LYS A 60 -1.34 19.31 -7.06
CA LYS A 60 -0.39 20.32 -6.52
C LYS A 60 -0.04 20.02 -5.06
N ASP A 61 -1.02 19.57 -4.28
CA ASP A 61 -0.77 19.17 -2.90
C ASP A 61 0.14 17.94 -2.85
N LEU A 62 -0.08 16.96 -3.75
CA LEU A 62 0.80 15.80 -3.85
C LEU A 62 2.22 16.19 -4.27
N GLU A 63 2.36 17.14 -5.20
CA GLU A 63 3.68 17.63 -5.67
C GLU A 63 4.52 18.27 -4.56
N ALA A 64 3.86 18.80 -3.53
CA ALA A 64 4.51 19.41 -2.37
C ALA A 64 4.96 18.38 -1.30
N THR A 65 4.62 17.08 -1.46
CA THR A 65 4.92 16.03 -0.47
C THR A 65 6.04 15.10 -0.90
N THR A 66 6.53 14.32 0.04
CA THR A 66 7.61 13.34 -0.14
C THR A 66 7.27 12.01 0.53
N ALA A 67 8.05 10.96 0.26
CA ALA A 67 7.91 9.68 0.95
C ALA A 67 8.16 9.78 2.47
N THR A 68 8.90 10.80 2.92
CA THR A 68 9.11 11.07 4.35
C THR A 68 7.81 11.52 4.99
N ASP A 69 7.05 12.42 4.34
CA ASP A 69 5.77 12.91 4.85
C ASP A 69 4.72 11.79 4.91
N TRP A 70 4.70 10.92 3.89
CA TRP A 70 3.78 9.77 3.85
C TRP A 70 4.11 8.75 4.93
N TYR A 71 5.41 8.46 5.11
CA TYR A 71 5.85 7.55 6.17
C TYR A 71 5.54 8.13 7.55
N ALA A 72 5.81 9.41 7.80
CA ALA A 72 5.51 10.04 9.07
C ALA A 72 4.02 9.97 9.43
N ALA A 73 3.11 10.19 8.46
CA ALA A 73 1.68 10.04 8.69
C ALA A 73 1.27 8.58 8.99
N ALA A 74 1.82 7.62 8.24
CA ALA A 74 1.56 6.20 8.48
C ALA A 74 2.15 5.71 9.81
N GLU A 75 3.33 6.20 10.19
CA GLU A 75 3.99 5.88 11.47
C GLU A 75 3.20 6.43 12.66
N ALA A 76 2.75 7.69 12.58
CA ALA A 76 1.95 8.31 13.64
C ALA A 76 0.66 7.51 13.89
N GLU A 77 -0.09 7.17 12.84
CA GLU A 77 -1.29 6.36 12.95
C GLU A 77 -0.99 4.96 13.50
N CYS A 78 0.09 4.32 13.05
CA CYS A 78 0.50 3.02 13.56
C CYS A 78 0.82 3.07 15.07
N LEU A 79 1.51 4.11 15.54
CA LEU A 79 1.85 4.30 16.96
C LEU A 79 0.59 4.55 17.80
N GLU A 80 -0.40 5.30 17.30
CA GLU A 80 -1.69 5.47 17.97
C GLU A 80 -2.42 4.13 18.15
N LEU A 81 -2.44 3.29 17.11
CA LEU A 81 -3.02 1.96 17.20
C LEU A 81 -2.25 1.06 18.16
N LEU A 82 -0.91 1.09 18.14
CA LEU A 82 -0.07 0.31 19.05
C LEU A 82 -0.26 0.72 20.52
N ALA A 83 -0.62 1.96 20.80
CA ALA A 83 -0.93 2.44 22.14
C ALA A 83 -2.31 1.98 22.66
N ARG A 84 -3.23 1.60 21.76
CA ARG A 84 -4.62 1.26 22.06
C ARG A 84 -4.93 -0.24 22.01
N PHE A 85 -4.17 -1.01 21.22
CA PHE A 85 -4.50 -2.40 20.90
C PHE A 85 -3.33 -3.35 21.15
N ASP A 86 -3.60 -4.54 21.68
CA ASP A 86 -2.60 -5.57 21.97
C ASP A 86 -1.97 -6.16 20.69
N SER A 87 -2.71 -6.12 19.59
CA SER A 87 -2.26 -6.64 18.31
C SER A 87 -2.58 -5.66 17.18
N VAL A 88 -1.54 -5.14 16.55
CA VAL A 88 -1.67 -4.27 15.38
C VAL A 88 -1.07 -4.98 14.16
N TYR A 89 -1.84 -5.03 13.09
CA TYR A 89 -1.48 -5.56 11.79
C TYR A 89 -1.41 -4.43 10.78
N VAL A 90 -0.59 -4.59 9.73
CA VAL A 90 -0.50 -3.60 8.65
C VAL A 90 -0.74 -4.26 7.30
N ALA A 91 -1.51 -3.63 6.43
CA ALA A 91 -1.67 -4.04 5.03
C ALA A 91 -1.55 -2.82 4.12
N GLY A 92 -0.79 -2.95 3.03
CA GLY A 92 -0.57 -1.82 2.14
C GLY A 92 -0.56 -2.20 0.67
N LEU A 93 -1.20 -1.36 -0.15
CA LEU A 93 -1.31 -1.50 -1.60
C LEU A 93 -0.24 -0.67 -2.29
N SER A 94 0.55 -1.27 -3.19
CA SER A 94 1.53 -0.57 -4.02
C SER A 94 2.51 0.27 -3.18
N MET A 95 2.52 1.59 -3.28
CA MET A 95 3.28 2.47 -2.38
C MET A 95 2.97 2.19 -0.91
N GLY A 96 1.69 1.96 -0.58
CA GLY A 96 1.29 1.53 0.77
C GLY A 96 1.98 0.24 1.21
N GLY A 97 2.27 -0.66 0.27
CA GLY A 97 3.07 -1.86 0.52
C GLY A 97 4.51 -1.56 0.92
N LEU A 98 5.14 -0.53 0.33
CA LEU A 98 6.46 -0.07 0.77
C LEU A 98 6.42 0.57 2.17
N LEU A 99 5.37 1.34 2.46
CA LEU A 99 5.15 1.89 3.80
C LEU A 99 4.92 0.77 4.83
N ALA A 100 4.14 -0.26 4.48
CA ALA A 100 3.93 -1.43 5.33
C ALA A 100 5.24 -2.21 5.58
N ILE A 101 6.11 -2.36 4.57
CA ILE A 101 7.46 -2.93 4.74
C ILE A 101 8.27 -2.11 5.75
N LYS A 102 8.22 -0.78 5.61
CA LYS A 102 8.99 0.12 6.50
C LYS A 102 8.47 0.09 7.94
N LEU A 103 7.14 0.07 8.14
CA LEU A 103 6.53 -0.10 9.46
C LEU A 103 6.87 -1.47 10.06
N ALA A 104 6.76 -2.55 9.29
CA ALA A 104 7.07 -3.91 9.74
C ALA A 104 8.54 -4.11 10.15
N ALA A 105 9.46 -3.36 9.54
CA ALA A 105 10.88 -3.39 9.92
C ALA A 105 11.20 -2.55 11.15
N LYS A 106 10.39 -1.53 11.48
CA LYS A 106 10.73 -0.52 12.50
C LYS A 106 9.85 -0.55 13.74
N LEU A 107 8.60 -1.00 13.63
CA LEU A 107 7.63 -0.97 14.71
C LEU A 107 7.20 -2.39 15.11
N PRO A 108 6.73 -2.59 16.35
CA PRO A 108 6.37 -3.91 16.89
C PRO A 108 4.97 -4.37 16.42
N VAL A 109 4.65 -4.19 15.14
CA VAL A 109 3.44 -4.75 14.54
C VAL A 109 3.53 -6.29 14.52
N LYS A 110 2.39 -6.97 14.59
CA LYS A 110 2.35 -8.43 14.74
C LYS A 110 2.45 -9.17 13.42
N LYS A 111 1.83 -8.65 12.36
CA LYS A 111 1.86 -9.23 11.00
C LYS A 111 1.77 -8.12 9.95
N ALA A 112 2.27 -8.41 8.74
CA ALA A 112 2.22 -7.47 7.63
C ALA A 112 1.77 -8.14 6.33
N ALA A 113 0.93 -7.46 5.53
CA ALA A 113 0.51 -7.87 4.21
C ALA A 113 0.93 -6.83 3.16
N PHE A 114 1.64 -7.28 2.12
CA PHE A 114 2.18 -6.45 1.04
C PHE A 114 1.42 -6.77 -0.25
N ILE A 115 0.57 -5.85 -0.69
CA ILE A 115 -0.32 -6.01 -1.84
C ILE A 115 0.30 -5.28 -3.03
N SER A 116 0.67 -5.97 -4.09
CA SER A 116 1.28 -5.39 -5.31
C SER A 116 2.45 -4.43 -5.01
N ALA A 117 3.29 -4.75 -4.01
CA ALA A 117 4.35 -3.86 -3.55
C ALA A 117 5.47 -3.72 -4.60
N PRO A 118 5.83 -2.49 -5.04
CA PRO A 118 6.78 -2.28 -6.12
C PRO A 118 8.23 -2.46 -5.63
N ILE A 119 8.93 -3.44 -6.20
CA ILE A 119 10.39 -3.56 -6.13
C ILE A 119 10.99 -3.36 -7.52
N PHE A 120 10.30 -3.86 -8.53
CA PHE A 120 10.62 -3.67 -9.94
C PHE A 120 9.39 -3.13 -10.65
N VAL A 121 9.50 -1.93 -11.23
CA VAL A 121 8.41 -1.30 -11.99
C VAL A 121 8.47 -1.69 -13.46
N GLN A 122 7.30 -1.71 -14.15
CA GLN A 122 7.23 -2.05 -15.58
C GLN A 122 7.78 -0.91 -16.46
N ASP A 123 7.65 0.36 -16.03
CA ASP A 123 8.09 1.49 -16.84
C ASP A 123 9.61 1.53 -16.96
N LYS A 124 10.12 1.23 -18.16
CA LYS A 124 11.56 1.24 -18.47
C LYS A 124 12.20 2.63 -18.38
N ARG A 125 11.39 3.70 -18.31
CA ARG A 125 11.86 5.09 -18.14
C ARG A 125 12.17 5.41 -16.68
N ALA A 126 11.78 4.58 -15.73
CA ALA A 126 11.99 4.81 -14.30
C ALA A 126 13.45 5.19 -13.93
N PRO A 127 14.51 4.57 -14.47
CA PRO A 127 15.90 5.00 -14.21
C PRO A 127 16.23 6.41 -14.72
N LEU A 128 15.57 6.82 -15.82
CA LEU A 128 15.80 8.13 -16.45
C LEU A 128 15.02 9.27 -15.78
N LEU A 129 14.04 8.95 -14.93
CA LEU A 129 13.21 9.95 -14.25
C LEU A 129 14.01 10.92 -13.39
N ALA A 130 15.17 10.50 -12.85
CA ALA A 130 16.06 11.37 -12.10
C ALA A 130 16.54 12.57 -12.94
N PHE A 131 16.75 12.36 -14.24
CA PHE A 131 17.12 13.40 -15.20
C PHE A 131 15.87 14.07 -15.81
N LEU A 132 14.90 13.29 -16.23
CA LEU A 132 13.70 13.77 -16.92
C LEU A 132 12.82 14.71 -16.05
N ARG A 133 12.88 14.61 -14.72
CA ARG A 133 12.10 15.47 -13.80
C ARG A 133 12.35 16.97 -13.96
N PHE A 134 13.49 17.36 -14.50
CA PHE A 134 13.81 18.78 -14.77
C PHE A 134 13.04 19.32 -15.97
N PHE A 135 12.54 18.44 -16.83
CA PHE A 135 11.84 18.79 -18.08
C PHE A 135 10.41 18.29 -18.07
N ILE A 136 10.10 17.22 -17.33
CA ILE A 136 8.79 16.59 -17.28
C ILE A 136 8.28 16.65 -15.84
N HIS A 137 7.33 17.54 -15.58
CA HIS A 137 6.75 17.69 -14.24
C HIS A 137 5.69 16.62 -13.93
N TYR A 138 4.98 16.11 -14.94
CA TYR A 138 3.89 15.16 -14.79
C TYR A 138 4.00 14.01 -15.80
N LEU A 139 3.81 12.80 -15.34
CA LEU A 139 3.62 11.64 -16.20
C LEU A 139 2.14 11.31 -16.30
N PRO A 140 1.62 10.98 -17.51
CA PRO A 140 0.25 10.52 -17.66
C PRO A 140 0.07 9.17 -16.96
N LYS A 141 -1.08 8.99 -16.31
CA LYS A 141 -1.52 7.71 -15.78
C LYS A 141 -2.53 7.11 -16.76
N HIS A 142 -2.32 5.88 -17.19
CA HIS A 142 -3.31 5.19 -17.98
C HIS A 142 -4.57 4.94 -17.13
N LYS A 143 -5.73 5.36 -17.64
CA LYS A 143 -7.01 5.02 -17.01
C LYS A 143 -7.16 3.50 -17.04
N LYS A 144 -7.37 2.90 -15.88
CA LYS A 144 -7.72 1.50 -15.74
C LYS A 144 -9.21 1.42 -15.43
N ASN A 145 -9.94 0.63 -16.16
CA ASN A 145 -11.34 0.33 -15.85
C ASN A 145 -11.33 -0.88 -14.93
N TYR A 146 -11.65 -0.68 -13.66
CA TYR A 146 -11.96 -1.76 -12.73
C TYR A 146 -13.42 -2.15 -12.96
N GLN A 147 -13.69 -3.45 -13.10
CA GLN A 147 -15.02 -3.87 -13.56
C GLN A 147 -16.05 -3.95 -12.43
N GLU A 148 -15.63 -4.01 -11.17
CA GLU A 148 -16.54 -4.30 -10.05
C GLU A 148 -16.62 -3.19 -9.00
N LEU A 149 -15.51 -2.56 -8.63
CA LEU A 149 -15.46 -1.56 -7.55
C LEU A 149 -14.87 -0.22 -8.01
N GLN A 150 -15.26 0.22 -9.20
CA GLN A 150 -14.71 1.43 -9.84
C GLN A 150 -15.04 2.71 -9.04
N GLU A 151 -16.16 2.76 -8.34
CA GLU A 151 -16.57 3.90 -7.50
C GLU A 151 -15.58 4.21 -6.37
N TYR A 152 -14.84 3.20 -5.91
CA TYR A 152 -13.78 3.38 -4.90
C TYR A 152 -12.45 3.83 -5.48
N CYS A 153 -12.29 3.88 -6.79
CA CYS A 153 -11.04 4.26 -7.45
C CYS A 153 -10.91 5.79 -7.57
N ILE A 154 -10.64 6.47 -6.47
CA ILE A 154 -10.34 7.90 -6.44
C ILE A 154 -8.83 8.08 -6.61
N SER A 155 -8.41 8.55 -7.78
CA SER A 155 -6.99 8.75 -8.06
C SER A 155 -6.74 9.89 -9.05
N TYR A 156 -5.56 10.51 -8.99
CA TYR A 156 -5.17 11.54 -9.94
C TYR A 156 -4.87 10.94 -11.32
N ALA A 157 -5.26 11.68 -12.39
CA ALA A 157 -5.01 11.27 -13.78
C ALA A 157 -3.52 11.40 -14.20
N LYS A 158 -2.71 12.12 -13.42
CA LYS A 158 -1.29 12.36 -13.67
C LYS A 158 -0.48 12.08 -12.42
N MET A 159 0.78 11.73 -12.59
CA MET A 159 1.74 11.49 -11.51
C MET A 159 2.80 12.60 -11.51
N PRO A 160 2.92 13.42 -10.45
CA PRO A 160 4.00 14.39 -10.36
C PRO A 160 5.36 13.68 -10.19
N THR A 161 6.36 14.12 -10.96
CA THR A 161 7.67 13.44 -11.00
C THR A 161 8.53 13.69 -9.76
N LYS A 162 8.39 14.86 -9.14
CA LYS A 162 9.18 15.22 -7.95
C LYS A 162 8.93 14.28 -6.75
N PRO A 163 7.70 14.04 -6.29
CA PRO A 163 7.44 13.09 -5.21
C PRO A 163 7.67 11.63 -5.65
N LEU A 164 7.52 11.30 -6.94
CA LEU A 164 7.84 9.98 -7.47
C LEU A 164 9.32 9.62 -7.26
N MET A 165 10.23 10.59 -7.36
CA MET A 165 11.65 10.37 -7.03
C MET A 165 11.87 10.03 -5.56
N SER A 166 11.11 10.64 -4.66
CA SER A 166 11.13 10.32 -3.23
C SER A 166 10.60 8.90 -2.98
N LEU A 167 9.55 8.49 -3.72
CA LEU A 167 9.05 7.12 -3.71
C LEU A 167 10.13 6.10 -4.13
N PHE A 168 10.88 6.37 -5.19
CA PHE A 168 11.98 5.48 -5.62
C PHE A 168 13.12 5.39 -4.60
N LYS A 169 13.40 6.44 -3.84
CA LYS A 169 14.36 6.37 -2.73
C LYS A 169 13.85 5.41 -1.64
N MET A 170 12.57 5.51 -1.25
CA MET A 170 11.96 4.60 -0.29
C MET A 170 11.91 3.16 -0.82
N LEU A 171 11.59 2.95 -2.09
CA LEU A 171 11.64 1.64 -2.75
C LEU A 171 13.04 1.03 -2.62
N ASN A 172 14.10 1.79 -2.93
CA ASN A 172 15.48 1.30 -2.82
C ASN A 172 15.88 1.00 -1.36
N GLU A 173 15.44 1.78 -0.39
CA GLU A 173 15.62 1.50 1.03
C GLU A 173 14.94 0.17 1.42
N CYS A 174 13.67 -0.02 1.04
CA CYS A 174 12.93 -1.27 1.27
C CYS A 174 13.65 -2.47 0.63
N LYS A 175 14.02 -2.34 -0.65
CA LYS A 175 14.65 -3.38 -1.45
C LYS A 175 16.00 -3.83 -0.88
N ASN A 176 16.85 -2.89 -0.53
CA ASN A 176 18.27 -3.19 -0.24
C ASN A 176 18.54 -3.40 1.25
N LYS A 177 17.63 -2.95 2.14
CA LYS A 177 17.85 -2.97 3.57
C LYS A 177 16.67 -3.56 4.35
N LEU A 178 15.50 -2.93 4.31
CA LEU A 178 14.43 -3.16 5.27
C LEU A 178 13.82 -4.57 5.19
N LEU A 179 13.65 -5.13 3.99
CA LEU A 179 13.09 -6.49 3.83
C LEU A 179 13.87 -7.55 4.61
N ALA A 180 15.19 -7.44 4.69
CA ALA A 180 16.03 -8.39 5.42
C ALA A 180 15.96 -8.22 6.96
N GLU A 181 15.44 -7.09 7.45
CA GLU A 181 15.32 -6.76 8.87
C GLU A 181 13.98 -7.24 9.47
N ILE A 182 12.98 -7.59 8.63
CA ILE A 182 11.65 -7.99 9.08
C ILE A 182 11.69 -9.39 9.69
N LYS A 183 11.20 -9.51 10.93
CA LYS A 183 11.17 -10.77 11.70
C LYS A 183 9.76 -11.34 11.89
N ILE A 184 8.72 -10.53 11.64
CA ILE A 184 7.32 -10.91 11.85
C ILE A 184 6.77 -11.73 10.68
N PRO A 185 5.64 -12.43 10.83
CA PRO A 185 4.95 -13.10 9.72
C PRO A 185 4.55 -12.10 8.64
N CYS A 186 4.78 -12.47 7.37
CA CYS A 186 4.48 -11.64 6.21
C CYS A 186 3.68 -12.37 5.14
N LEU A 187 2.68 -11.70 4.57
CA LEU A 187 1.89 -12.14 3.42
C LEU A 187 2.20 -11.23 2.22
N ILE A 188 2.52 -11.84 1.08
CA ILE A 188 2.74 -11.14 -0.17
C ILE A 188 1.60 -11.53 -1.12
N LEU A 189 0.92 -10.53 -1.71
CA LEU A 189 -0.16 -10.72 -2.67
C LEU A 189 0.18 -10.02 -3.98
N GLN A 190 0.17 -10.75 -5.08
CA GLN A 190 0.61 -10.23 -6.37
C GLN A 190 -0.22 -10.80 -7.51
N SER A 191 -0.59 -9.95 -8.46
CA SER A 191 -1.17 -10.38 -9.74
C SER A 191 -0.07 -10.75 -10.74
N LYS A 192 -0.29 -11.82 -11.50
CA LYS A 192 0.57 -12.20 -12.63
C LYS A 192 0.33 -11.36 -13.88
N THR A 193 -0.87 -10.76 -14.00
CA THR A 193 -1.32 -10.05 -15.21
C THR A 193 -1.28 -8.53 -15.07
N GLU A 194 -0.68 -7.98 -13.99
CA GLU A 194 -0.59 -6.54 -13.84
C GLU A 194 0.49 -5.90 -14.73
N HIS A 195 0.30 -4.59 -15.01
CA HIS A 195 1.16 -3.83 -15.91
C HIS A 195 1.87 -2.62 -15.26
N THR A 196 1.88 -2.53 -13.94
CA THR A 196 2.51 -1.43 -13.18
C THR A 196 3.78 -1.89 -12.47
N VAL A 197 3.68 -3.00 -11.75
CA VAL A 197 4.77 -3.64 -11.02
C VAL A 197 5.10 -4.97 -11.70
N GLN A 198 6.37 -5.29 -11.88
CA GLN A 198 6.76 -6.58 -12.44
C GLN A 198 6.47 -7.68 -11.43
N PRO A 199 5.81 -8.80 -11.82
CA PRO A 199 5.47 -9.90 -10.91
C PRO A 199 6.66 -10.44 -10.11
N ARG A 200 7.86 -10.44 -10.69
CA ARG A 200 9.11 -10.82 -9.98
C ARG A 200 9.40 -9.98 -8.72
N SER A 201 8.69 -8.86 -8.50
CA SER A 201 8.79 -8.09 -7.26
C SER A 201 8.34 -8.91 -6.07
N ALA A 202 7.27 -9.68 -6.21
CA ALA A 202 6.76 -10.55 -5.15
C ALA A 202 7.74 -11.68 -4.79
N GLU A 203 8.35 -12.30 -5.79
CA GLU A 203 9.38 -13.32 -5.58
C GLU A 203 10.61 -12.73 -4.88
N TYR A 204 11.01 -11.53 -5.28
CA TYR A 204 12.12 -10.83 -4.63
C TYR A 204 11.82 -10.54 -3.16
N ILE A 205 10.62 -9.99 -2.85
CA ILE A 205 10.17 -9.74 -1.48
C ILE A 205 10.20 -11.04 -0.69
N TYR A 206 9.57 -12.11 -1.22
CA TYR A 206 9.53 -13.41 -0.57
C TYR A 206 10.93 -13.93 -0.22
N ASN A 207 11.87 -13.85 -1.17
CA ASN A 207 13.24 -14.34 -0.97
C ASN A 207 14.03 -13.49 0.04
N LYS A 208 13.79 -12.17 0.07
CA LYS A 208 14.48 -11.25 0.98
C LYS A 208 13.96 -11.29 2.43
N LEU A 209 12.76 -11.78 2.65
CA LEU A 209 12.16 -12.00 3.98
C LEU A 209 12.73 -13.25 4.68
N ALA A 210 14.03 -13.48 4.59
CA ALA A 210 14.66 -14.68 5.17
C ALA A 210 14.62 -14.71 6.70
N ALA A 211 14.60 -13.56 7.36
CA ALA A 211 14.51 -13.44 8.82
C ALA A 211 13.07 -13.48 9.35
N ALA A 212 12.05 -13.38 8.50
CA ALA A 212 10.65 -13.43 8.90
C ALA A 212 10.29 -14.79 9.51
N SER A 213 9.54 -14.78 10.60
CA SER A 213 9.11 -16.00 11.31
C SER A 213 8.22 -16.90 10.45
N SER A 214 7.46 -16.32 9.53
CA SER A 214 6.81 -17.01 8.42
C SER A 214 6.62 -16.06 7.24
N ARG A 215 6.55 -16.63 6.04
CA ARG A 215 6.29 -15.87 4.80
C ARG A 215 5.42 -16.68 3.85
N ARG A 216 4.46 -16.01 3.24
CA ARG A 216 3.51 -16.63 2.31
C ARG A 216 3.38 -15.74 1.07
N LEU A 217 3.37 -16.34 -0.12
CA LEU A 217 3.14 -15.66 -1.40
C LEU A 217 1.87 -16.22 -2.04
N VAL A 218 0.93 -15.33 -2.35
CA VAL A 218 -0.32 -15.66 -3.02
C VAL A 218 -0.38 -14.94 -4.36
N TRP A 219 -0.64 -15.70 -5.42
CA TRP A 219 -0.76 -15.22 -6.79
C TRP A 219 -2.22 -15.09 -7.20
N PHE A 220 -2.51 -14.06 -8.01
CA PHE A 220 -3.81 -13.81 -8.63
C PHE A 220 -3.64 -13.77 -10.14
N GLU A 221 -4.57 -14.39 -10.88
CA GLU A 221 -4.40 -14.64 -12.33
C GLU A 221 -5.18 -13.64 -13.19
N HIS A 222 -6.26 -13.03 -12.65
CA HIS A 222 -7.25 -12.30 -13.43
C HIS A 222 -7.42 -10.83 -13.06
N SER A 223 -6.68 -10.37 -12.04
CA SER A 223 -6.75 -9.00 -11.54
C SER A 223 -5.57 -8.17 -12.03
N GLY A 224 -5.74 -6.85 -12.11
CA GLY A 224 -4.67 -5.90 -12.37
C GLY A 224 -3.94 -5.46 -11.10
N HIS A 225 -3.45 -4.22 -11.11
CA HIS A 225 -2.58 -3.68 -10.05
C HIS A 225 -3.30 -3.44 -8.72
N ILE A 226 -4.54 -2.92 -8.75
CA ILE A 226 -5.31 -2.61 -7.53
C ILE A 226 -6.12 -3.84 -7.14
N LEU A 227 -5.46 -4.84 -6.56
CA LEU A 227 -6.06 -6.11 -6.15
C LEU A 227 -7.26 -5.95 -5.23
N THR A 228 -7.33 -4.86 -4.47
CA THR A 228 -8.42 -4.56 -3.54
C THR A 228 -9.72 -4.12 -4.23
N LEU A 229 -9.68 -3.78 -5.51
CA LEU A 229 -10.83 -3.28 -6.27
C LEU A 229 -11.14 -4.09 -7.53
N ASP A 230 -10.32 -5.09 -7.85
CA ASP A 230 -10.45 -5.83 -9.12
C ASP A 230 -11.13 -7.19 -8.91
N ARG A 231 -11.27 -7.96 -9.95
CA ARG A 231 -12.06 -9.20 -10.08
C ARG A 231 -11.89 -10.21 -8.94
N GLU A 232 -10.68 -10.31 -8.39
CA GLU A 232 -10.38 -11.30 -7.33
C GLU A 232 -10.33 -10.64 -5.94
N HIS A 233 -10.92 -9.44 -5.76
CA HIS A 233 -10.85 -8.69 -4.49
C HIS A 233 -11.35 -9.51 -3.29
N GLU A 234 -12.43 -10.28 -3.42
CA GLU A 234 -12.91 -11.14 -2.33
C GLU A 234 -11.89 -12.21 -1.92
N ALA A 235 -11.19 -12.81 -2.89
CA ALA A 235 -10.14 -13.79 -2.59
C ALA A 235 -8.93 -13.13 -1.91
N VAL A 236 -8.61 -11.87 -2.30
CA VAL A 236 -7.59 -11.04 -1.63
C VAL A 236 -8.00 -10.78 -0.18
N PHE A 237 -9.25 -10.37 0.07
CA PHE A 237 -9.77 -10.10 1.42
C PHE A 237 -9.72 -11.35 2.31
N LYS A 238 -10.18 -12.49 1.79
CA LYS A 238 -10.14 -13.79 2.48
C LYS A 238 -8.71 -14.21 2.83
N ALA A 239 -7.77 -14.04 1.89
CA ALA A 239 -6.36 -14.36 2.12
C ALA A 239 -5.74 -13.51 3.25
N ILE A 240 -6.02 -12.20 3.28
CA ILE A 240 -5.55 -11.28 4.32
C ILE A 240 -6.20 -11.60 5.67
N ALA A 241 -7.53 -11.79 5.70
CA ALA A 241 -8.26 -12.07 6.93
C ALA A 241 -7.81 -13.40 7.57
N ASN A 242 -7.68 -14.47 6.78
CA ASN A 242 -7.19 -15.76 7.25
C ASN A 242 -5.77 -15.64 7.82
N PHE A 243 -4.89 -14.93 7.12
CA PHE A 243 -3.52 -14.69 7.58
C PHE A 243 -3.47 -13.89 8.90
N PHE A 244 -4.34 -12.89 9.11
CA PHE A 244 -4.39 -12.13 10.34
C PHE A 244 -5.06 -12.90 11.50
N ALA A 245 -5.93 -13.86 11.20
CA ALA A 245 -6.60 -14.69 12.21
C ALA A 245 -5.70 -15.76 12.83
N GLU A 246 -4.73 -16.30 12.07
CA GLU A 246 -3.69 -17.25 12.55
C GLU A 246 -2.82 -16.63 13.67
#